data_5e590cf1c82487a242eb3b62672facc4
#
_entry.id   5e590cf1c82487a242eb3b62672facc4
#
_cell.length_a   1.000
_cell.length_b   1.000
_cell.length_c   1.000
_cell.angle_alpha   90.00
_cell.angle_beta   90.00
_cell.angle_gamma   90.00
#
_symmetry.space_group_name_H-M   'P 1'
#
loop_
_entity.id
_entity.type
_entity.pdbx_description
1 polymer ?
#
loop_
_entity_poly.entity_id
_entity_poly.type
_entity_poly.pdbx_seq_one_letter_code
_entity_poly.pdbx_strand_id
1 'polypeptide(L)'
;MMKCTCEYRDQSDEMSLMWVCDSFCGRMVDASDLERRLDSARVLLRDRTGGRAMTISRFHVAEMDCVAEEQLVRMALSDIDGINRISVDLDQRDVVVDHDTSPDAIGIALDALRLGTSHVDNSSEIAPPRNERRERSALVFAFVVNAGFFVGELTVGLISRSMGLVADALDMGADAGVYALSLAAVGTATARKKRLARTSGFVQLGLAAIGLAEVIRRFFANTELPDPGSMIVMSLLALAGNVATLLVLQRVRSGEAHLQASWIFTTNDIKVNMLVIGAAIGVIVTDSQIPDLVAGGIIFAVVANGARRILSISR
;
A
#
# COMPACT_ATOMS: atom_id res chain seq x y z
N MET A 1 45.17 -5.10 6.19
CA MET A 1 43.95 -5.28 5.39
C MET A 1 44.31 -6.29 4.27
N MET A 2 44.13 -7.59 4.52
CA MET A 2 44.45 -8.63 3.55
C MET A 2 43.17 -8.93 2.75
N LYS A 3 43.26 -8.76 1.44
CA LYS A 3 42.15 -9.14 0.50
C LYS A 3 42.26 -10.65 0.22
N CYS A 4 41.21 -11.40 0.52
CA CYS A 4 41.05 -12.76 0.01
C CYS A 4 40.51 -12.69 -1.41
N THR A 5 41.27 -13.18 -2.37
CA THR A 5 40.83 -13.38 -3.76
C THR A 5 40.49 -14.85 -3.93
N CYS A 6 39.28 -15.16 -4.40
CA CYS A 6 38.87 -16.50 -4.83
C CYS A 6 39.00 -16.59 -6.34
N GLU A 7 39.70 -17.57 -6.85
CA GLU A 7 39.85 -17.82 -8.27
C GLU A 7 39.01 -19.05 -8.69
N TYR A 8 38.25 -18.89 -9.77
CA TYR A 8 37.43 -19.93 -10.36
C TYR A 8 38.28 -20.75 -11.37
N ARG A 9 38.33 -22.03 -11.20
CA ARG A 9 38.99 -22.95 -12.16
C ARG A 9 38.00 -23.98 -12.62
N ASP A 10 37.70 -23.96 -13.91
CA ASP A 10 36.86 -24.94 -14.60
C ASP A 10 37.74 -26.13 -15.02
N GLN A 11 37.38 -27.36 -14.61
CA GLN A 11 37.90 -28.59 -15.17
C GLN A 11 36.72 -29.36 -15.74
N SER A 12 36.71 -29.44 -17.07
CA SER A 12 35.76 -30.21 -17.88
C SER A 12 35.67 -31.67 -17.41
N ASP A 13 34.44 -32.14 -17.29
CA ASP A 13 33.96 -33.53 -17.22
C ASP A 13 33.51 -34.11 -15.87
N GLU A 14 33.12 -33.30 -14.91
CA GLU A 14 32.10 -33.70 -13.90
C GLU A 14 31.68 -32.49 -13.12
N MET A 15 30.36 -32.29 -12.96
CA MET A 15 29.74 -31.10 -12.32
C MET A 15 29.97 -31.14 -10.81
N SER A 16 31.19 -30.78 -10.36
CA SER A 16 31.50 -30.50 -8.95
C SER A 16 32.14 -29.12 -8.84
N LEU A 17 31.39 -28.18 -8.30
CA LEU A 17 31.85 -26.81 -7.97
C LEU A 17 32.84 -26.87 -6.80
N MET A 18 34.12 -26.61 -7.07
CA MET A 18 35.17 -26.57 -6.05
C MET A 18 35.69 -25.13 -5.90
N TRP A 19 35.52 -24.54 -4.74
CA TRP A 19 36.10 -23.24 -4.37
C TRP A 19 37.43 -23.47 -3.68
N VAL A 20 38.52 -22.92 -4.22
CA VAL A 20 39.85 -22.94 -3.59
C VAL A 20 40.11 -21.55 -2.98
N CYS A 21 40.17 -21.47 -1.66
CA CYS A 21 40.66 -20.29 -0.95
C CYS A 21 42.14 -20.51 -0.59
N ASP A 22 42.99 -19.61 -1.04
CA ASP A 22 44.44 -19.67 -0.75
C ASP A 22 44.73 -19.15 0.65
N SER A 23 45.47 -19.96 1.43
CA SER A 23 46.30 -19.60 2.58
C SER A 23 45.66 -18.99 3.82
N PHE A 24 44.78 -19.67 4.53
CA PHE A 24 44.72 -19.66 6.01
C PHE A 24 43.65 -20.60 6.61
N CYS A 25 42.89 -21.33 5.84
CA CYS A 25 41.99 -22.38 6.33
C CYS A 25 42.34 -23.72 5.70
N GLY A 26 43.28 -24.42 6.27
CA GLY A 26 43.76 -25.71 5.81
C GLY A 26 42.76 -26.85 6.03
N ARG A 27 41.58 -26.77 5.44
CA ARG A 27 40.69 -27.92 5.27
C ARG A 27 39.80 -27.72 4.03
N MET A 28 39.96 -28.57 3.04
CA MET A 28 38.98 -28.75 1.99
C MET A 28 37.68 -29.20 2.65
N VAL A 29 36.62 -28.44 2.46
CA VAL A 29 35.25 -28.85 2.86
C VAL A 29 34.62 -29.43 1.59
N ASP A 30 34.36 -30.72 1.59
CA ASP A 30 33.63 -31.39 0.54
C ASP A 30 32.22 -30.84 0.44
N ALA A 31 31.72 -30.57 -0.77
CA ALA A 31 30.37 -30.04 -0.98
C ALA A 31 29.30 -30.91 -0.27
N SER A 32 29.51 -32.21 -0.22
CA SER A 32 28.65 -33.17 0.51
C SER A 32 28.72 -32.99 2.03
N ASP A 33 29.82 -32.46 2.56
CA ASP A 33 29.99 -32.18 3.99
C ASP A 33 29.37 -30.81 4.37
N LEU A 34 29.37 -29.86 3.43
CA LEU A 34 28.68 -28.58 3.56
C LEU A 34 27.17 -28.77 3.52
N GLU A 35 26.64 -29.59 2.61
CA GLU A 35 25.22 -29.95 2.59
C GLU A 35 24.79 -30.67 3.85
N ARG A 36 25.55 -31.65 4.33
CA ARG A 36 25.28 -32.33 5.59
C ARG A 36 25.30 -31.40 6.80
N ARG A 37 26.21 -30.41 6.83
CA ARG A 37 26.26 -29.40 7.88
C ARG A 37 25.11 -28.42 7.79
N LEU A 38 24.71 -28.03 6.57
CA LEU A 38 23.53 -27.18 6.34
C LEU A 38 22.24 -27.91 6.72
N ASP A 39 22.12 -29.20 6.39
CA ASP A 39 20.98 -30.02 6.80
C ASP A 39 20.97 -30.26 8.31
N SER A 40 22.15 -30.51 8.93
CA SER A 40 22.25 -30.61 10.39
C SER A 40 21.92 -29.29 11.09
N ALA A 41 22.34 -28.14 10.52
CA ALA A 41 21.97 -26.82 11.02
C ALA A 41 20.46 -26.53 10.82
N ARG A 42 19.87 -26.97 9.70
CA ARG A 42 18.41 -26.91 9.46
C ARG A 42 17.63 -27.76 10.46
N VAL A 43 18.11 -28.95 10.77
CA VAL A 43 17.51 -29.85 11.78
C VAL A 43 17.64 -29.24 13.20
N LEU A 44 18.80 -28.68 13.55
CA LEU A 44 19.04 -28.03 14.85
C LEU A 44 18.25 -26.72 15.01
N LEU A 45 18.03 -25.95 13.92
CA LEU A 45 17.14 -24.79 13.91
C LEU A 45 15.66 -25.21 14.04
N ARG A 46 15.29 -26.33 13.41
CA ARG A 46 13.96 -26.93 13.50
C ARG A 46 13.63 -27.43 14.93
N ASP A 47 14.62 -27.95 15.63
CA ASP A 47 14.47 -28.47 17.00
C ASP A 47 14.44 -27.33 18.06
N ARG A 48 15.11 -26.21 17.80
CA ARG A 48 15.08 -25.01 18.67
C ARG A 48 13.79 -24.19 18.55
N THR A 49 13.03 -24.32 17.47
CA THR A 49 11.77 -23.58 17.24
C THR A 49 10.51 -24.39 17.54
N GLY A 50 10.65 -25.58 18.15
CA GLY A 50 9.50 -26.36 18.63
C GLY A 50 8.59 -26.88 17.51
N GLY A 51 9.16 -27.38 16.41
CA GLY A 51 8.45 -28.30 15.50
C GLY A 51 7.20 -27.81 14.78
N ARG A 52 6.92 -26.49 14.74
CA ARG A 52 5.83 -25.94 13.91
C ARG A 52 6.35 -25.71 12.50
N ALA A 53 5.75 -26.39 11.53
CA ALA A 53 6.00 -26.13 10.13
C ALA A 53 5.51 -24.72 9.80
N MET A 54 6.45 -23.78 9.56
CA MET A 54 6.13 -22.45 9.06
C MET A 54 5.50 -22.61 7.68
N THR A 55 4.26 -22.15 7.53
CA THR A 55 3.55 -22.16 6.25
C THR A 55 3.59 -20.77 5.69
N ILE A 56 4.02 -20.65 4.42
CA ILE A 56 4.02 -19.38 3.69
C ILE A 56 2.97 -19.48 2.60
N SER A 57 2.00 -18.56 2.63
CA SER A 57 0.96 -18.48 1.61
C SER A 57 1.05 -17.16 0.85
N ARG A 58 0.87 -17.23 -0.48
CA ARG A 58 0.83 -16.06 -1.36
C ARG A 58 -0.61 -15.83 -1.85
N PHE A 59 -1.06 -14.60 -1.73
CA PHE A 59 -2.36 -14.14 -2.22
C PHE A 59 -2.14 -13.01 -3.21
N HIS A 60 -2.83 -13.07 -4.35
CA HIS A 60 -2.91 -11.95 -5.28
C HIS A 60 -4.15 -11.12 -4.96
N VAL A 61 -4.00 -9.81 -4.83
CA VAL A 61 -5.06 -8.86 -4.44
C VAL A 61 -5.22 -7.84 -5.55
N ALA A 62 -6.07 -8.17 -6.53
CA ALA A 62 -6.11 -7.53 -7.86
C ALA A 62 -6.36 -6.01 -7.85
N GLU A 63 -7.10 -5.50 -6.87
CA GLU A 63 -7.43 -4.08 -6.74
C GLU A 63 -6.56 -3.33 -5.69
N MET A 64 -5.49 -3.97 -5.17
CA MET A 64 -4.56 -3.32 -4.25
C MET A 64 -3.54 -2.53 -5.06
N ASP A 65 -3.78 -1.24 -5.27
CA ASP A 65 -2.92 -0.39 -6.11
C ASP A 65 -2.38 0.86 -5.39
N CYS A 66 -2.72 1.06 -4.12
CA CYS A 66 -2.20 2.17 -3.32
C CYS A 66 -1.72 1.74 -1.92
N VAL A 67 -0.96 2.64 -1.27
CA VAL A 67 -0.38 2.37 0.06
C VAL A 67 -1.47 2.33 1.14
N ALA A 68 -2.55 3.10 0.99
CA ALA A 68 -3.67 3.05 1.91
C ALA A 68 -4.32 1.66 1.91
N GLU A 69 -4.52 1.05 0.74
CA GLU A 69 -5.06 -0.32 0.61
C GLU A 69 -4.11 -1.37 1.19
N GLU A 70 -2.78 -1.19 1.03
CA GLU A 70 -1.82 -2.03 1.74
C GLU A 70 -1.99 -1.95 3.26
N GLN A 71 -2.19 -0.73 3.81
CA GLN A 71 -2.40 -0.58 5.25
C GLN A 71 -3.72 -1.25 5.69
N LEU A 72 -4.76 -1.22 4.86
CA LEU A 72 -6.01 -1.96 5.10
C LEU A 72 -5.76 -3.47 5.16
N VAL A 73 -5.01 -4.02 4.20
CA VAL A 73 -4.59 -5.43 4.17
C VAL A 73 -3.84 -5.80 5.46
N ARG A 74 -2.85 -4.99 5.86
CA ARG A 74 -2.09 -5.22 7.09
C ARG A 74 -2.96 -5.18 8.33
N MET A 75 -3.88 -4.22 8.41
CA MET A 75 -4.81 -4.13 9.55
C MET A 75 -5.77 -5.33 9.61
N ALA A 76 -6.30 -5.77 8.47
CA ALA A 76 -7.18 -6.93 8.41
C ALA A 76 -6.49 -8.22 8.86
N LEU A 77 -5.20 -8.37 8.52
CA LEU A 77 -4.41 -9.53 8.91
C LEU A 77 -3.84 -9.44 10.33
N SER A 78 -3.67 -8.24 10.90
CA SER A 78 -3.09 -8.05 12.24
C SER A 78 -3.93 -8.62 13.37
N ASP A 79 -5.21 -8.87 13.13
CA ASP A 79 -6.16 -9.41 14.12
C ASP A 79 -6.28 -10.93 14.08
N ILE A 80 -5.52 -11.61 13.19
CA ILE A 80 -5.53 -13.06 13.06
C ILE A 80 -4.38 -13.67 13.88
N ASP A 81 -4.74 -14.50 14.85
CA ASP A 81 -3.75 -15.23 15.63
C ASP A 81 -2.98 -16.22 14.75
N GLY A 82 -1.66 -16.30 14.97
CA GLY A 82 -0.78 -17.22 14.23
C GLY A 82 -0.20 -16.62 12.95
N ILE A 83 -0.35 -15.32 12.69
CA ILE A 83 0.42 -14.62 11.66
C ILE A 83 1.74 -14.12 12.24
N ASN A 84 2.86 -14.60 11.66
CA ASN A 84 4.21 -14.26 12.08
C ASN A 84 4.76 -13.05 11.29
N ARG A 85 4.50 -13.02 9.98
CA ARG A 85 5.01 -11.97 9.09
C ARG A 85 4.09 -11.73 7.89
N ILE A 86 3.97 -10.47 7.49
CA ILE A 86 3.23 -10.05 6.30
C ILE A 86 4.19 -9.26 5.41
N SER A 87 4.37 -9.70 4.18
CA SER A 87 5.06 -8.98 3.11
C SER A 87 4.05 -8.61 2.03
N VAL A 88 4.07 -7.36 1.59
CA VAL A 88 3.18 -6.87 0.53
C VAL A 88 4.02 -6.30 -0.58
N ASP A 89 3.75 -6.74 -1.79
CA ASP A 89 4.29 -6.21 -3.03
C ASP A 89 3.16 -5.52 -3.79
N LEU A 90 3.17 -4.18 -3.82
CA LEU A 90 2.15 -3.41 -4.53
C LEU A 90 2.30 -3.49 -6.04
N ASP A 91 3.52 -3.70 -6.55
CA ASP A 91 3.78 -3.77 -7.98
C ASP A 91 3.13 -5.02 -8.59
N GLN A 92 3.29 -6.14 -7.90
CA GLN A 92 2.70 -7.41 -8.27
C GLN A 92 1.31 -7.61 -7.65
N ARG A 93 0.90 -6.71 -6.74
CA ARG A 93 -0.35 -6.82 -5.96
C ARG A 93 -0.42 -8.11 -5.16
N ASP A 94 0.73 -8.56 -4.66
CA ASP A 94 0.88 -9.81 -3.94
C ASP A 94 1.05 -9.58 -2.44
N VAL A 95 0.41 -10.44 -1.66
CA VAL A 95 0.52 -10.50 -0.20
C VAL A 95 1.09 -11.86 0.17
N VAL A 96 2.29 -11.87 0.74
CA VAL A 96 2.95 -13.08 1.23
C VAL A 96 2.85 -13.09 2.75
N VAL A 97 2.28 -14.15 3.30
CA VAL A 97 2.02 -14.30 4.73
C VAL A 97 2.74 -15.53 5.26
N ASP A 98 3.59 -15.33 6.28
CA ASP A 98 4.18 -16.38 7.09
C ASP A 98 3.27 -16.59 8.29
N HIS A 99 2.74 -17.83 8.44
CA HIS A 99 1.68 -18.10 9.40
C HIS A 99 1.68 -19.55 9.91
N ASP A 100 1.08 -19.74 11.09
CA ASP A 100 0.78 -21.02 11.72
C ASP A 100 -0.74 -21.32 11.70
N THR A 101 -1.53 -20.47 11.02
CA THR A 101 -3.00 -20.59 10.90
C THR A 101 -3.41 -21.21 9.57
N SER A 102 -4.72 -21.35 9.32
CA SER A 102 -5.24 -21.84 8.04
C SER A 102 -5.10 -20.75 6.96
N PRO A 103 -4.63 -21.08 5.73
CA PRO A 103 -4.68 -20.17 4.58
C PRO A 103 -6.08 -19.63 4.28
N ASP A 104 -7.12 -20.44 4.53
CA ASP A 104 -8.51 -20.04 4.32
C ASP A 104 -8.93 -18.89 5.24
N ALA A 105 -8.45 -18.88 6.50
CA ALA A 105 -8.73 -17.77 7.41
C ALA A 105 -8.12 -16.44 6.92
N ILE A 106 -6.92 -16.50 6.33
CA ILE A 106 -6.25 -15.37 5.70
C ILE A 106 -7.04 -14.91 4.47
N GLY A 107 -7.44 -15.85 3.60
CA GLY A 107 -8.25 -15.58 2.42
C GLY A 107 -9.57 -14.89 2.77
N ILE A 108 -10.31 -15.38 3.76
CA ILE A 108 -11.57 -14.77 4.23
C ILE A 108 -11.36 -13.33 4.70
N ALA A 109 -10.29 -13.05 5.45
CA ALA A 109 -10.00 -11.70 5.92
C ALA A 109 -9.65 -10.73 4.77
N LEU A 110 -8.91 -11.21 3.77
CA LEU A 110 -8.59 -10.44 2.57
C LEU A 110 -9.83 -10.22 1.69
N ASP A 111 -10.67 -11.23 1.50
CA ASP A 111 -11.92 -11.14 0.73
C ASP A 111 -12.91 -10.14 1.35
N ALA A 112 -12.91 -9.99 2.68
CA ALA A 112 -13.72 -8.98 3.36
C ALA A 112 -13.41 -7.55 2.92
N LEU A 113 -12.19 -7.28 2.44
CA LEU A 113 -11.77 -5.98 1.90
C LEU A 113 -12.34 -5.69 0.51
N ARG A 114 -12.84 -6.72 -0.19
CA ARG A 114 -13.38 -6.62 -1.57
C ARG A 114 -12.37 -6.05 -2.57
N LEU A 115 -11.10 -6.46 -2.42
CA LEU A 115 -9.99 -6.07 -3.31
C LEU A 115 -9.70 -7.12 -4.38
N GLY A 116 -10.59 -8.10 -4.59
CA GLY A 116 -10.40 -9.15 -5.59
C GLY A 116 -9.26 -10.10 -5.23
N THR A 117 -9.37 -10.78 -4.09
CA THR A 117 -8.35 -11.70 -3.58
C THR A 117 -8.41 -13.06 -4.28
N SER A 118 -7.25 -13.62 -4.61
CA SER A 118 -7.10 -15.02 -5.04
C SER A 118 -5.87 -15.65 -4.36
N HIS A 119 -6.00 -16.88 -3.89
CA HIS A 119 -4.86 -17.66 -3.38
C HIS A 119 -4.05 -18.18 -4.57
N VAL A 120 -2.76 -17.88 -4.61
CA VAL A 120 -1.91 -18.20 -5.78
C VAL A 120 -1.10 -19.45 -5.54
N ASP A 121 -0.35 -19.55 -4.42
CA ASP A 121 0.47 -20.72 -4.11
C ASP A 121 1.12 -20.61 -2.71
N ASN A 122 1.72 -21.73 -2.25
CA ASN A 122 2.58 -21.75 -1.07
C ASN A 122 4.02 -21.45 -1.51
N SER A 123 4.50 -20.23 -1.32
CA SER A 123 5.86 -19.83 -1.73
C SER A 123 6.86 -19.97 -0.58
N SER A 124 8.13 -20.25 -0.92
CA SER A 124 9.23 -20.40 0.04
C SER A 124 10.10 -19.14 0.21
N GLU A 125 9.75 -18.04 -0.40
CA GLU A 125 10.55 -16.81 -0.37
C GLU A 125 10.10 -15.87 0.74
N ILE A 126 10.97 -15.66 1.74
CA ILE A 126 10.74 -14.79 2.90
C ILE A 126 11.31 -13.41 2.58
N ALA A 127 10.49 -12.37 2.67
CA ALA A 127 10.95 -10.99 2.54
C ALA A 127 11.95 -10.57 3.65
N PRO A 128 12.91 -9.69 3.36
CA PRO A 128 13.90 -9.24 4.34
C PRO A 128 13.28 -8.54 5.56
N PRO A 129 13.95 -8.52 6.72
CA PRO A 129 13.42 -7.93 7.95
C PRO A 129 13.22 -6.42 7.80
N ARG A 130 12.05 -5.92 8.25
CA ARG A 130 11.65 -4.52 8.17
C ARG A 130 12.27 -3.65 9.25
N ASN A 131 12.50 -2.38 8.90
CA ASN A 131 12.94 -1.36 9.87
C ASN A 131 11.70 -0.56 10.36
N GLU A 132 11.10 -0.99 11.46
CA GLU A 132 9.88 -0.41 12.04
C GLU A 132 9.95 1.11 12.27
N ARG A 133 11.11 1.65 12.64
CA ARG A 133 11.26 3.09 12.88
C ARG A 133 11.16 3.89 11.57
N ARG A 134 11.75 3.39 10.49
CA ARG A 134 11.68 4.03 9.17
C ARG A 134 10.27 3.94 8.61
N GLU A 135 9.62 2.80 8.76
CA GLU A 135 8.24 2.60 8.34
C GLU A 135 7.28 3.55 9.05
N ARG A 136 7.37 3.64 10.38
CA ARG A 136 6.58 4.60 11.16
C ARG A 136 6.80 6.05 10.75
N SER A 137 8.04 6.45 10.48
CA SER A 137 8.36 7.81 10.02
C SER A 137 7.74 8.11 8.66
N ALA A 138 7.76 7.13 7.73
CA ALA A 138 7.16 7.27 6.42
C ALA A 138 5.62 7.36 6.49
N LEU A 139 4.98 6.57 7.37
CA LEU A 139 3.53 6.66 7.63
C LEU A 139 3.13 8.00 8.25
N VAL A 140 3.94 8.54 9.17
CA VAL A 140 3.70 9.89 9.73
C VAL A 140 3.81 10.94 8.64
N PHE A 141 4.81 10.84 7.76
CA PHE A 141 4.96 11.74 6.62
C PHE A 141 3.72 11.67 5.70
N ALA A 142 3.30 10.46 5.31
CA ALA A 142 2.12 10.24 4.48
C ALA A 142 0.85 10.83 5.13
N PHE A 143 0.67 10.59 6.43
CA PHE A 143 -0.44 11.18 7.21
C PHE A 143 -0.44 12.71 7.17
N VAL A 144 0.70 13.35 7.44
CA VAL A 144 0.80 14.81 7.49
C VAL A 144 0.54 15.43 6.11
N VAL A 145 1.07 14.82 5.03
CA VAL A 145 0.87 15.30 3.67
C VAL A 145 -0.61 15.17 3.28
N ASN A 146 -1.22 14.00 3.46
CA ASN A 146 -2.63 13.79 3.09
C ASN A 146 -3.57 14.63 3.94
N ALA A 147 -3.35 14.73 5.26
CA ALA A 147 -4.16 15.60 6.13
C ALA A 147 -4.03 17.08 5.76
N GLY A 148 -2.83 17.53 5.38
CA GLY A 148 -2.58 18.89 4.92
C GLY A 148 -3.30 19.20 3.61
N PHE A 149 -3.22 18.30 2.63
CA PHE A 149 -3.95 18.45 1.36
C PHE A 149 -5.46 18.32 1.55
N PHE A 150 -5.95 17.43 2.41
CA PHE A 150 -7.37 17.38 2.77
C PHE A 150 -7.90 18.76 3.17
N VAL A 151 -7.22 19.44 4.10
CA VAL A 151 -7.66 20.78 4.55
C VAL A 151 -7.49 21.82 3.44
N GLY A 152 -6.37 21.82 2.73
CA GLY A 152 -6.08 22.76 1.65
C GLY A 152 -7.04 22.64 0.49
N GLU A 153 -7.22 21.43 -0.06
CA GLU A 153 -8.13 21.18 -1.18
C GLU A 153 -9.58 21.39 -0.83
N LEU A 154 -10.01 20.97 0.37
CA LEU A 154 -11.38 21.25 0.83
C LEU A 154 -11.66 22.75 0.88
N THR A 155 -10.71 23.52 1.41
CA THR A 155 -10.84 24.98 1.50
C THR A 155 -10.88 25.62 0.11
N VAL A 156 -9.92 25.27 -0.76
CA VAL A 156 -9.86 25.81 -2.11
C VAL A 156 -11.05 25.33 -2.95
N GLY A 157 -11.44 24.06 -2.83
CA GLY A 157 -12.59 23.49 -3.55
C GLY A 157 -13.92 24.15 -3.20
N LEU A 158 -14.12 24.50 -1.92
CA LEU A 158 -15.30 25.24 -1.49
C LEU A 158 -15.29 26.69 -2.01
N ILE A 159 -14.15 27.38 -1.98
CA ILE A 159 -14.00 28.76 -2.46
C ILE A 159 -14.13 28.82 -3.98
N SER A 160 -13.45 27.93 -4.71
CA SER A 160 -13.48 27.84 -6.16
C SER A 160 -14.75 27.18 -6.71
N ARG A 161 -15.64 26.69 -5.83
CA ARG A 161 -16.88 25.97 -6.18
C ARG A 161 -16.66 24.69 -7.00
N SER A 162 -15.48 24.10 -6.94
CA SER A 162 -15.16 22.84 -7.62
C SER A 162 -15.57 21.62 -6.79
N MET A 163 -16.47 20.82 -7.36
CA MET A 163 -16.84 19.53 -6.76
C MET A 163 -15.77 18.47 -6.96
N GLY A 164 -14.95 18.59 -8.02
CA GLY A 164 -13.78 17.74 -8.22
C GLY A 164 -12.76 17.89 -7.09
N LEU A 165 -12.37 19.15 -6.74
CA LEU A 165 -11.46 19.41 -5.61
C LEU A 165 -12.05 18.98 -4.26
N VAL A 166 -13.35 19.21 -4.02
CA VAL A 166 -14.00 18.76 -2.78
C VAL A 166 -13.98 17.25 -2.66
N ALA A 167 -14.20 16.54 -3.75
CA ALA A 167 -14.19 15.09 -3.77
C ALA A 167 -12.76 14.52 -3.59
N ASP A 168 -11.76 15.13 -4.24
CA ASP A 168 -10.32 14.83 -4.09
C ASP A 168 -9.87 15.05 -2.62
N ALA A 169 -10.25 16.18 -2.02
CA ALA A 169 -10.02 16.43 -0.59
C ALA A 169 -10.55 15.30 0.29
N LEU A 170 -11.76 14.78 0.03
CA LEU A 170 -12.30 13.67 0.83
C LEU A 170 -11.55 12.36 0.61
N ASP A 171 -10.99 12.13 -0.56
CA ASP A 171 -10.09 10.98 -0.83
C ASP A 171 -8.81 11.11 0.01
N MET A 172 -8.15 12.28 -0.02
CA MET A 172 -6.99 12.58 0.84
C MET A 172 -7.31 12.41 2.33
N GLY A 173 -8.50 12.83 2.75
CA GLY A 173 -8.99 12.66 4.12
C GLY A 173 -9.20 11.19 4.49
N ALA A 174 -9.63 10.36 3.53
CA ALA A 174 -9.74 8.90 3.68
C ALA A 174 -8.38 8.27 3.95
N ASP A 175 -7.42 8.58 3.12
CA ASP A 175 -6.07 8.05 3.21
C ASP A 175 -5.38 8.51 4.50
N ALA A 176 -5.49 9.78 4.88
CA ALA A 176 -5.04 10.27 6.17
C ALA A 176 -5.67 9.48 7.33
N GLY A 177 -6.96 9.16 7.25
CA GLY A 177 -7.66 8.32 8.23
C GLY A 177 -7.06 6.92 8.33
N VAL A 178 -6.73 6.28 7.20
CA VAL A 178 -6.09 4.96 7.16
C VAL A 178 -4.67 5.01 7.75
N TYR A 179 -3.87 6.02 7.41
CA TYR A 179 -2.53 6.20 7.99
C TYR A 179 -2.60 6.46 9.50
N ALA A 180 -3.56 7.27 9.96
CA ALA A 180 -3.77 7.51 11.40
C ALA A 180 -4.15 6.22 12.14
N LEU A 181 -5.06 5.41 11.56
CA LEU A 181 -5.44 4.12 12.12
C LEU A 181 -4.26 3.16 12.18
N SER A 182 -3.44 3.09 11.12
CA SER A 182 -2.23 2.26 11.06
C SER A 182 -1.22 2.66 12.14
N LEU A 183 -0.99 3.97 12.33
CA LEU A 183 -0.10 4.49 13.37
C LEU A 183 -0.63 4.23 14.78
N ALA A 184 -1.96 4.32 14.99
CA ALA A 184 -2.62 4.03 16.26
C ALA A 184 -2.71 2.53 16.54
N ALA A 185 -2.56 1.68 15.53
CA ALA A 185 -2.64 0.23 15.66
C ALA A 185 -1.51 -0.36 16.50
N VAL A 186 -0.34 0.28 16.52
CA VAL A 186 0.80 -0.16 17.31
C VAL A 186 0.50 0.03 18.80
N GLY A 187 0.34 -1.09 19.53
CA GLY A 187 0.16 -1.08 21.00
C GLY A 187 -1.24 -0.79 21.55
N THR A 188 -2.29 -0.73 20.70
CA THR A 188 -3.67 -0.49 21.16
C THR A 188 -4.56 -1.74 21.08
N ALA A 189 -5.52 -1.84 22.01
CA ALA A 189 -6.48 -2.95 22.02
C ALA A 189 -7.34 -2.98 20.74
N THR A 190 -7.50 -4.17 20.16
CA THR A 190 -8.25 -4.46 18.91
C THR A 190 -9.65 -3.82 18.89
N ALA A 191 -10.37 -3.83 20.03
CA ALA A 191 -11.70 -3.23 20.14
C ALA A 191 -11.71 -1.70 19.88
N ARG A 192 -10.64 -1.00 20.28
CA ARG A 192 -10.51 0.45 20.05
C ARG A 192 -10.25 0.74 18.57
N LYS A 193 -9.40 -0.05 17.93
CA LYS A 193 -9.12 0.04 16.49
C LYS A 193 -10.39 -0.14 15.67
N LYS A 194 -11.16 -1.20 15.94
CA LYS A 194 -12.44 -1.48 15.25
C LYS A 194 -13.45 -0.35 15.42
N ARG A 195 -13.54 0.25 16.61
CA ARG A 195 -14.43 1.40 16.85
C ARG A 195 -14.00 2.63 16.03
N LEU A 196 -12.70 2.96 16.02
CA LEU A 196 -12.17 4.09 15.25
C LEU A 196 -12.38 3.88 13.75
N ALA A 197 -12.07 2.69 13.23
CA ALA A 197 -12.30 2.34 11.83
C ALA A 197 -13.79 2.46 11.44
N ARG A 198 -14.69 1.96 12.30
CA ARG A 198 -16.15 2.07 12.09
C ARG A 198 -16.60 3.53 12.04
N THR A 199 -16.17 4.34 12.99
CA THR A 199 -16.55 5.77 13.03
C THR A 199 -16.00 6.50 11.81
N SER A 200 -14.72 6.31 11.46
CA SER A 200 -14.11 6.91 10.28
C SER A 200 -14.84 6.52 8.99
N GLY A 201 -15.11 5.21 8.80
CA GLY A 201 -15.82 4.72 7.62
C GLY A 201 -17.25 5.28 7.49
N PHE A 202 -18.02 5.40 8.58
CA PHE A 202 -19.35 6.01 8.53
C PHE A 202 -19.32 7.51 8.26
N VAL A 203 -18.39 8.25 8.87
CA VAL A 203 -18.23 9.69 8.60
C VAL A 203 -17.89 9.91 7.14
N GLN A 204 -16.93 9.16 6.60
CA GLN A 204 -16.50 9.26 5.21
C GLN A 204 -17.62 8.89 4.23
N LEU A 205 -18.36 7.80 4.50
CA LEU A 205 -19.50 7.40 3.67
C LEU A 205 -20.61 8.48 3.69
N GLY A 206 -20.87 9.08 4.86
CA GLY A 206 -21.82 10.18 4.99
C GLY A 206 -21.40 11.42 4.21
N LEU A 207 -20.11 11.82 4.29
CA LEU A 207 -19.58 12.94 3.55
C LEU A 207 -19.60 12.71 2.04
N ALA A 208 -19.25 11.49 1.59
CA ALA A 208 -19.34 11.11 0.18
C ALA A 208 -20.79 11.15 -0.34
N ALA A 209 -21.76 10.69 0.47
CA ALA A 209 -23.18 10.76 0.10
C ALA A 209 -23.69 12.20 0.01
N ILE A 210 -23.30 13.08 0.95
CA ILE A 210 -23.63 14.51 0.91
C ILE A 210 -23.00 15.17 -0.32
N GLY A 211 -21.73 14.89 -0.60
CA GLY A 211 -21.04 15.42 -1.77
C GLY A 211 -21.70 14.97 -3.09
N LEU A 212 -22.06 13.70 -3.20
CA LEU A 212 -22.78 13.19 -4.37
C LEU A 212 -24.16 13.83 -4.52
N ALA A 213 -24.89 14.03 -3.44
CA ALA A 213 -26.17 14.74 -3.47
C ALA A 213 -26.00 16.20 -3.94
N GLU A 214 -24.93 16.88 -3.52
CA GLU A 214 -24.59 18.23 -3.96
C GLU A 214 -24.21 18.27 -5.46
N VAL A 215 -23.45 17.28 -5.95
CA VAL A 215 -23.18 17.13 -7.40
C VAL A 215 -24.48 17.02 -8.19
N ILE A 216 -25.38 16.14 -7.75
CA ILE A 216 -26.70 15.96 -8.39
C ILE A 216 -27.49 17.28 -8.34
N ARG A 217 -27.53 17.95 -7.22
CA ARG A 217 -28.21 19.23 -7.07
C ARG A 217 -27.68 20.28 -8.06
N ARG A 218 -26.35 20.43 -8.13
CA ARG A 218 -25.69 21.38 -9.06
C ARG A 218 -25.90 21.02 -10.53
N PHE A 219 -26.01 19.73 -10.84
CA PHE A 219 -26.25 19.28 -12.21
C PHE A 219 -27.60 19.81 -12.77
N PHE A 220 -28.61 19.95 -11.90
CA PHE A 220 -29.94 20.48 -12.28
C PHE A 220 -30.10 21.97 -12.00
N ALA A 221 -29.16 22.61 -11.29
CA ALA A 221 -29.20 24.01 -10.96
C ALA A 221 -28.22 24.79 -11.85
N ASN A 222 -28.62 25.96 -12.34
CA ASN A 222 -27.70 26.90 -12.97
C ASN A 222 -26.85 27.54 -11.87
N THR A 223 -25.71 26.89 -11.54
CA THR A 223 -24.75 27.42 -10.58
C THR A 223 -23.62 28.12 -11.30
N GLU A 224 -22.87 28.97 -10.59
CA GLU A 224 -21.69 29.63 -11.16
C GLU A 224 -20.61 28.60 -11.49
N LEU A 225 -19.83 28.90 -12.53
CA LEU A 225 -18.71 28.06 -12.99
C LEU A 225 -17.64 27.92 -11.89
N PRO A 226 -17.04 26.74 -11.73
CA PRO A 226 -15.87 26.60 -10.89
C PRO A 226 -14.70 27.39 -11.46
N ASP A 227 -13.77 27.82 -10.60
CA ASP A 227 -12.53 28.48 -11.06
C ASP A 227 -11.49 27.47 -11.53
N PRO A 228 -11.25 27.32 -12.86
CA PRO A 228 -10.32 26.32 -13.38
C PRO A 228 -8.87 26.59 -12.98
N GLY A 229 -8.50 27.86 -12.75
CA GLY A 229 -7.16 28.24 -12.34
C GLY A 229 -6.81 27.65 -10.98
N SER A 230 -7.69 27.83 -10.00
CA SER A 230 -7.54 27.23 -8.66
C SER A 230 -7.55 25.70 -8.72
N MET A 231 -8.39 25.10 -9.56
CA MET A 231 -8.44 23.65 -9.73
C MET A 231 -7.07 23.11 -10.21
N ILE A 232 -6.50 23.68 -11.27
CA ILE A 232 -5.23 23.23 -11.85
C ILE A 232 -4.08 23.39 -10.84
N VAL A 233 -3.97 24.57 -10.22
CA VAL A 233 -2.86 24.85 -9.30
C VAL A 233 -2.93 23.90 -8.09
N MET A 234 -4.11 23.74 -7.51
CA MET A 234 -4.25 22.90 -6.31
C MET A 234 -4.01 21.42 -6.62
N SER A 235 -4.57 20.90 -7.72
CA SER A 235 -4.35 19.52 -8.13
C SER A 235 -2.90 19.23 -8.54
N LEU A 236 -2.17 20.20 -9.11
CA LEU A 236 -0.72 20.04 -9.37
C LEU A 236 0.09 19.98 -8.07
N LEU A 237 -0.26 20.78 -7.06
CA LEU A 237 0.39 20.73 -5.76
C LEU A 237 0.10 19.39 -5.05
N ALA A 238 -1.14 18.93 -5.08
CA ALA A 238 -1.55 17.64 -4.51
C ALA A 238 -0.85 16.48 -5.24
N LEU A 239 -0.81 16.51 -6.56
CA LEU A 239 -0.06 15.52 -7.36
C LEU A 239 1.42 15.46 -6.95
N ALA A 240 2.07 16.60 -6.76
CA ALA A 240 3.46 16.64 -6.29
C ALA A 240 3.61 16.06 -4.88
N GLY A 241 2.66 16.35 -3.98
CA GLY A 241 2.58 15.78 -2.64
C GLY A 241 2.41 14.26 -2.64
N ASN A 242 1.52 13.75 -3.49
CA ASN A 242 1.27 12.32 -3.65
C ASN A 242 2.49 11.58 -4.22
N VAL A 243 3.14 12.15 -5.23
CA VAL A 243 4.40 11.62 -5.77
C VAL A 243 5.48 11.61 -4.69
N ALA A 244 5.62 12.68 -3.90
CA ALA A 244 6.59 12.72 -2.80
C ALA A 244 6.30 11.65 -1.72
N THR A 245 5.04 11.48 -1.34
CA THR A 245 4.58 10.45 -0.40
C THR A 245 4.91 9.05 -0.93
N LEU A 246 4.59 8.79 -2.19
CA LEU A 246 4.90 7.53 -2.85
C LEU A 246 6.40 7.23 -2.82
N LEU A 247 7.24 8.21 -3.19
CA LEU A 247 8.70 8.06 -3.20
C LEU A 247 9.27 7.78 -1.79
N VAL A 248 8.75 8.46 -0.76
CA VAL A 248 9.18 8.24 0.63
C VAL A 248 8.81 6.83 1.10
N LEU A 249 7.57 6.40 0.85
CA LEU A 249 7.09 5.09 1.25
C LEU A 249 7.83 3.96 0.52
N GLN A 250 8.12 4.12 -0.77
CA GLN A 250 8.91 3.15 -1.54
C GLN A 250 10.35 2.99 -1.03
N ARG A 251 11.03 4.08 -0.71
CA ARG A 251 12.41 4.03 -0.17
C ARG A 251 12.51 3.25 1.14
N VAL A 252 11.44 3.22 1.92
CA VAL A 252 11.40 2.45 3.17
C VAL A 252 11.18 0.96 2.90
N ARG A 253 10.50 0.62 1.79
CA ARG A 253 10.13 -0.75 1.45
C ARG A 253 11.22 -1.53 0.73
N SER A 254 11.86 -0.95 -0.27
CA SER A 254 12.63 -1.73 -1.25
C SER A 254 14.15 -1.66 -1.08
N GLY A 255 14.73 -0.79 -0.30
CA GLY A 255 16.20 -0.66 -0.24
C GLY A 255 16.90 -0.46 -1.60
N GLU A 256 16.20 -0.61 -2.71
CA GLU A 256 16.65 -0.42 -4.09
C GLU A 256 15.75 0.60 -4.80
N ALA A 257 16.39 1.70 -5.23
CA ALA A 257 15.71 2.86 -5.82
C ALA A 257 15.55 2.71 -7.34
N HIS A 258 14.94 1.63 -7.80
CA HIS A 258 14.57 1.49 -9.22
C HIS A 258 13.09 1.82 -9.43
N LEU A 259 12.82 3.12 -9.57
CA LEU A 259 11.55 3.67 -10.03
C LEU A 259 11.41 3.46 -11.53
N GLN A 260 10.55 2.54 -11.94
CA GLN A 260 10.03 2.56 -13.30
C GLN A 260 8.94 3.63 -13.39
N ALA A 261 9.10 4.58 -14.32
CA ALA A 261 8.18 5.70 -14.47
C ALA A 261 6.71 5.26 -14.72
N SER A 262 6.50 4.11 -15.34
CA SER A 262 5.17 3.53 -15.57
C SER A 262 4.40 3.22 -14.30
N TRP A 263 5.08 3.02 -13.18
CA TRP A 263 4.51 2.65 -11.91
C TRP A 263 3.84 3.83 -11.17
N ILE A 264 4.38 5.06 -11.37
CA ILE A 264 3.84 6.29 -10.77
C ILE A 264 2.38 6.55 -11.21
N PHE A 265 2.02 6.13 -12.43
CA PHE A 265 0.68 6.33 -12.98
C PHE A 265 -0.37 5.29 -12.53
N THR A 266 0.00 4.29 -11.75
CA THR A 266 -0.92 3.25 -11.27
C THR A 266 -1.56 3.54 -9.93
N THR A 267 -1.06 4.52 -9.17
CA THR A 267 -1.64 4.86 -7.87
C THR A 267 -2.94 5.64 -8.01
N ASN A 268 -3.91 5.36 -7.15
CA ASN A 268 -5.26 5.93 -7.22
C ASN A 268 -5.25 7.47 -7.10
N ASP A 269 -4.49 8.00 -6.14
CA ASP A 269 -4.40 9.44 -5.86
C ASP A 269 -3.89 10.24 -7.07
N ILE A 270 -2.90 9.69 -7.78
CA ILE A 270 -2.36 10.32 -9.00
C ILE A 270 -3.44 10.35 -10.10
N LYS A 271 -4.21 9.26 -10.25
CA LYS A 271 -5.33 9.20 -11.22
C LYS A 271 -6.41 10.21 -10.88
N VAL A 272 -6.75 10.35 -9.59
CA VAL A 272 -7.76 11.31 -9.12
C VAL A 272 -7.32 12.74 -9.40
N ASN A 273 -6.10 13.11 -9.05
CA ASN A 273 -5.55 14.43 -9.35
C ASN A 273 -5.52 14.73 -10.86
N MET A 274 -5.12 13.77 -11.69
CA MET A 274 -5.15 13.91 -13.15
C MET A 274 -6.57 14.07 -13.68
N LEU A 275 -7.55 13.41 -13.09
CA LEU A 275 -8.96 13.56 -13.44
C LEU A 275 -9.46 14.98 -13.14
N VAL A 276 -9.09 15.57 -11.98
CA VAL A 276 -9.46 16.96 -11.63
C VAL A 276 -8.79 17.97 -12.56
N ILE A 277 -7.53 17.77 -12.93
CA ILE A 277 -6.84 18.62 -13.94
C ILE A 277 -7.54 18.51 -15.29
N GLY A 278 -7.87 17.30 -15.72
CA GLY A 278 -8.62 17.06 -16.95
C GLY A 278 -10.01 17.72 -16.94
N ALA A 279 -10.70 17.68 -15.80
CA ALA A 279 -11.97 18.36 -15.60
C ALA A 279 -11.83 19.88 -15.67
N ALA A 280 -10.78 20.46 -15.08
CA ALA A 280 -10.50 21.90 -15.16
C ALA A 280 -10.28 22.36 -16.62
N ILE A 281 -9.51 21.60 -17.41
CA ILE A 281 -9.34 21.83 -18.84
C ILE A 281 -10.69 21.72 -19.56
N GLY A 282 -11.49 20.72 -19.21
CA GLY A 282 -12.84 20.55 -19.74
C GLY A 282 -13.74 21.75 -19.46
N VAL A 283 -13.69 22.31 -18.24
CA VAL A 283 -14.42 23.54 -17.87
C VAL A 283 -14.01 24.74 -18.76
N ILE A 284 -12.69 24.90 -18.97
CA ILE A 284 -12.16 25.97 -19.86
C ILE A 284 -12.68 25.80 -21.30
N VAL A 285 -12.65 24.58 -21.83
CA VAL A 285 -13.00 24.35 -23.26
C VAL A 285 -14.50 24.41 -23.51
N THR A 286 -15.30 23.96 -22.54
CA THR A 286 -16.77 23.84 -22.71
C THR A 286 -17.55 25.03 -22.13
N ASP A 287 -16.88 25.91 -21.38
CA ASP A 287 -17.50 26.99 -20.60
C ASP A 287 -18.69 26.46 -19.75
N SER A 288 -18.49 25.28 -19.16
CA SER A 288 -19.53 24.54 -18.44
C SER A 288 -18.97 23.91 -17.16
N GLN A 289 -19.79 23.82 -16.14
CA GLN A 289 -19.47 23.12 -14.88
C GLN A 289 -19.53 21.58 -15.01
N ILE A 290 -20.10 21.05 -16.09
CA ILE A 290 -20.35 19.59 -16.26
C ILE A 290 -19.09 18.74 -16.09
N PRO A 291 -17.92 19.09 -16.68
CA PRO A 291 -16.71 18.29 -16.50
C PRO A 291 -16.28 18.16 -15.04
N ASP A 292 -16.36 19.24 -14.25
CA ASP A 292 -16.05 19.23 -12.81
C ASP A 292 -17.05 18.37 -12.01
N LEU A 293 -18.34 18.50 -12.31
CA LEU A 293 -19.38 17.69 -11.66
C LEU A 293 -19.23 16.18 -11.96
N VAL A 294 -18.88 15.83 -13.19
CA VAL A 294 -18.62 14.44 -13.59
C VAL A 294 -17.41 13.88 -12.86
N ALA A 295 -16.31 14.63 -12.83
CA ALA A 295 -15.10 14.24 -12.09
C ALA A 295 -15.41 14.06 -10.60
N GLY A 296 -16.06 15.05 -9.98
CA GLY A 296 -16.48 14.96 -8.58
C GLY A 296 -17.38 13.76 -8.29
N GLY A 297 -18.36 13.48 -9.16
CA GLY A 297 -19.23 12.32 -9.04
C GLY A 297 -18.50 10.98 -9.08
N ILE A 298 -17.53 10.83 -9.99
CA ILE A 298 -16.67 9.63 -10.09
C ILE A 298 -15.84 9.49 -8.81
N ILE A 299 -15.19 10.55 -8.35
CA ILE A 299 -14.33 10.52 -7.17
C ILE A 299 -15.16 10.20 -5.90
N PHE A 300 -16.35 10.81 -5.71
CA PHE A 300 -17.22 10.48 -4.59
C PHE A 300 -17.64 9.01 -4.59
N ALA A 301 -17.84 8.39 -5.74
CA ALA A 301 -18.11 6.95 -5.85
C ALA A 301 -16.91 6.11 -5.41
N VAL A 302 -15.68 6.52 -5.77
CA VAL A 302 -14.43 5.88 -5.33
C VAL A 302 -14.29 6.00 -3.81
N VAL A 303 -14.44 7.20 -3.25
CA VAL A 303 -14.40 7.46 -1.80
C VAL A 303 -15.44 6.64 -1.03
N ALA A 304 -16.67 6.54 -1.54
CA ALA A 304 -17.71 5.72 -0.93
C ALA A 304 -17.35 4.23 -0.93
N ASN A 305 -16.68 3.75 -1.97
CA ASN A 305 -16.19 2.36 -2.03
C ASN A 305 -15.06 2.13 -1.02
N GLY A 306 -14.10 3.05 -0.90
CA GLY A 306 -13.06 3.05 0.13
C GLY A 306 -13.64 3.02 1.56
N ALA A 307 -14.64 3.86 1.84
CA ALA A 307 -15.34 3.86 3.13
C ALA A 307 -15.97 2.49 3.47
N ARG A 308 -16.55 1.79 2.48
CA ARG A 308 -17.09 0.44 2.68
C ARG A 308 -16.01 -0.57 3.03
N ARG A 309 -14.81 -0.45 2.44
CA ARG A 309 -13.63 -1.29 2.77
C ARG A 309 -13.20 -1.07 4.23
N ILE A 310 -13.10 0.19 4.67
CA ILE A 310 -12.80 0.52 6.08
C ILE A 310 -13.85 -0.07 7.03
N LEU A 311 -15.13 0.01 6.68
CA LEU A 311 -16.21 -0.56 7.48
C LEU A 311 -16.14 -2.10 7.55
N SER A 312 -15.62 -2.79 6.54
CA SER A 312 -15.46 -4.26 6.56
C SER A 312 -14.46 -4.72 7.63
N ILE A 313 -13.38 -3.96 7.86
CA ILE A 313 -12.38 -4.25 8.91
C ILE A 313 -12.96 -4.08 10.32
N SER A 314 -14.00 -3.26 10.46
CA SER A 314 -14.61 -2.95 11.76
C SER A 314 -15.62 -4.01 12.25
N ARG A 315 -15.91 -5.00 11.43
CA ARG A 315 -16.81 -6.11 11.78
C ARG A 315 -16.04 -7.23 12.47
#